data_2fd025674663b3a26dff1555645a5e23
#
_entry.id   2fd025674663b3a26dff1555645a5e23
#
_cell.length_a   1.000
_cell.length_b   1.000
_cell.length_c   1.000
_cell.angle_alpha   90.00
_cell.angle_beta   90.00
_cell.angle_gamma   90.00
#
_symmetry.space_group_name_H-M   'P 1'
#
loop_
_entity.id
_entity.type
_entity.pdbx_description
1 polymer ?
#
loop_
_entity_poly.entity_id
_entity_poly.type
_entity_poly.pdbx_seq_one_letter_code
_entity_poly.pdbx_strand_id
1 'polypeptide(L)'
;HTSIYANDGVHGAGCAVTVSYRRPMTIIFAKDRSQASIKEAMFSRRTLAFFDGYLAGDKQLLMDFCLACLSVSQIAQNDTHITYRIDNRYDIPFLLSYGKSKVLLSPNRSLDIKLEKTVDKLKLDLENVFVDEFQTLSMSLSL
;
A
#
# COMPACT_ATOMS: atom_id res chain seq x y z
N HIS A 1 -12.69 0.62 -11.31
CA HIS A 1 -12.18 -0.48 -10.46
C HIS A 1 -11.23 -1.32 -11.29
N THR A 2 -9.93 -1.07 -11.15
CA THR A 2 -8.92 -1.93 -11.74
C THR A 2 -8.57 -2.96 -10.69
N SER A 3 -9.08 -4.19 -10.83
CA SER A 3 -8.65 -5.33 -10.03
C SER A 3 -7.16 -5.56 -10.28
N ILE A 4 -6.34 -5.39 -9.25
CA ILE A 4 -4.89 -5.57 -9.31
C ILE A 4 -4.52 -7.06 -9.29
N TYR A 5 -5.46 -7.93 -8.99
CA TYR A 5 -5.25 -9.37 -8.90
C TYR A 5 -5.77 -10.09 -10.14
N ALA A 6 -4.88 -10.44 -11.07
CA ALA A 6 -5.16 -11.49 -12.04
C ALA A 6 -4.91 -12.84 -11.34
N ASN A 7 -5.96 -13.49 -10.89
CA ASN A 7 -5.88 -14.82 -10.28
C ASN A 7 -6.02 -15.84 -11.42
N ASP A 8 -4.91 -16.22 -12.05
CA ASP A 8 -4.89 -17.33 -13.01
C ASP A 8 -4.87 -18.65 -12.23
N GLY A 9 -6.05 -19.10 -11.83
CA GLY A 9 -6.21 -20.45 -11.29
C GLY A 9 -5.98 -21.49 -12.38
N VAL A 10 -4.89 -22.23 -12.31
CA VAL A 10 -4.70 -23.43 -13.14
C VAL A 10 -5.43 -24.57 -12.45
N HIS A 11 -6.59 -24.96 -12.99
CA HIS A 11 -7.28 -26.17 -12.56
C HIS A 11 -6.57 -27.40 -13.09
N GLY A 12 -5.73 -28.02 -12.29
CA GLY A 12 -5.26 -29.39 -12.54
C GLY A 12 -6.35 -30.39 -12.19
N ALA A 13 -6.70 -31.25 -13.13
CA ALA A 13 -7.67 -32.34 -12.90
C ALA A 13 -7.18 -33.25 -11.74
N GLY A 14 -7.93 -33.30 -10.65
CA GLY A 14 -7.78 -34.33 -9.61
C GLY A 14 -7.10 -33.90 -8.31
N CYS A 15 -6.75 -32.64 -8.10
CA CYS A 15 -6.21 -32.19 -6.81
C CYS A 15 -7.05 -31.06 -6.22
N ALA A 16 -7.55 -31.23 -5.01
CA ALA A 16 -8.34 -30.25 -4.28
C ALA A 16 -7.51 -29.08 -3.70
N VAL A 17 -6.27 -28.92 -4.15
CA VAL A 17 -5.38 -27.82 -3.74
C VAL A 17 -5.34 -26.80 -4.87
N THR A 18 -6.05 -25.72 -4.71
CA THR A 18 -5.90 -24.55 -5.59
C THR A 18 -4.54 -23.91 -5.31
N VAL A 19 -3.54 -24.22 -6.12
CA VAL A 19 -2.24 -23.54 -6.05
C VAL A 19 -2.40 -22.21 -6.75
N SER A 20 -2.54 -21.14 -5.99
CA SER A 20 -2.52 -19.77 -6.50
C SER A 20 -1.07 -19.40 -6.82
N TYR A 21 -0.72 -19.38 -8.11
CA TYR A 21 0.58 -18.86 -8.54
C TYR A 21 0.49 -17.32 -8.56
N ARG A 22 1.13 -16.69 -7.59
CA ARG A 22 1.29 -15.23 -7.60
C ARG A 22 2.35 -14.86 -8.61
N ARG A 23 1.98 -14.05 -9.58
CA ARG A 23 2.91 -13.54 -10.61
C ARG A 23 3.36 -12.14 -10.26
N PRO A 24 4.63 -11.78 -10.54
CA PRO A 24 5.05 -10.38 -10.53
C PRO A 24 4.18 -9.57 -11.49
N MET A 25 3.75 -8.40 -11.05
CA MET A 25 2.92 -7.48 -11.82
C MET A 25 3.55 -6.11 -11.88
N THR A 26 3.24 -5.36 -12.93
CA THR A 26 3.58 -3.94 -13.03
C THR A 26 2.31 -3.12 -12.92
N ILE A 27 2.25 -2.22 -11.94
CA ILE A 27 1.19 -1.22 -11.81
C ILE A 27 1.59 -0.04 -12.68
N ILE A 28 0.70 0.38 -13.60
CA ILE A 28 0.97 1.46 -14.55
C ILE A 28 0.00 2.61 -14.27
N PHE A 29 0.54 3.82 -14.11
CA PHE A 29 -0.23 5.04 -13.86
C PHE A 29 -0.45 5.81 -15.17
N ALA A 30 -1.38 5.32 -15.99
CA ALA A 30 -1.79 5.92 -17.25
C ALA A 30 -3.03 6.81 -17.06
N LYS A 31 -3.19 7.84 -17.91
CA LYS A 31 -4.35 8.74 -17.89
C LYS A 31 -5.64 8.01 -18.27
N ASP A 32 -5.54 7.08 -19.19
CA ASP A 32 -6.63 6.24 -19.68
C ASP A 32 -6.09 4.87 -20.12
N ARG A 33 -6.97 3.99 -20.61
CA ARG A 33 -6.63 2.63 -21.05
C ARG A 33 -6.17 2.52 -22.50
N SER A 34 -5.94 3.65 -23.20
CA SER A 34 -5.44 3.62 -24.56
C SER A 34 -4.00 3.11 -24.61
N GLN A 35 -3.63 2.47 -25.72
CA GLN A 35 -2.25 2.01 -25.94
C GLN A 35 -1.24 3.16 -25.87
N ALA A 36 -1.62 4.33 -26.37
CA ALA A 36 -0.77 5.53 -26.36
C ALA A 36 -0.50 6.00 -24.94
N SER A 37 -1.56 6.09 -24.09
CA SER A 37 -1.46 6.52 -22.70
C SER A 37 -0.67 5.53 -21.85
N ILE A 38 -0.85 4.23 -22.08
CA ILE A 38 -0.08 3.18 -21.40
C ILE A 38 1.40 3.26 -21.76
N LYS A 39 1.71 3.36 -23.08
CA LYS A 39 3.10 3.52 -23.54
C LYS A 39 3.75 4.78 -22.96
N GLU A 40 3.06 5.91 -22.98
CA GLU A 40 3.55 7.16 -22.42
C GLU A 40 3.88 7.02 -20.92
N ALA A 41 2.99 6.40 -20.15
CA ALA A 41 3.21 6.16 -18.72
C ALA A 41 4.44 5.26 -18.46
N MET A 42 4.63 4.22 -19.26
CA MET A 42 5.79 3.33 -19.16
C MET A 42 7.10 4.07 -19.48
N PHE A 43 7.16 4.83 -20.57
CA PHE A 43 8.35 5.60 -20.95
C PHE A 43 8.65 6.72 -19.94
N SER A 44 7.62 7.30 -19.32
CA SER A 44 7.74 8.30 -18.27
C SER A 44 8.02 7.69 -16.89
N ARG A 45 8.30 6.38 -16.80
CA ARG A 45 8.60 5.64 -15.55
C ARG A 45 7.51 5.75 -14.49
N ARG A 46 6.26 5.97 -14.89
CA ARG A 46 5.12 5.97 -13.97
C ARG A 46 4.61 4.54 -13.75
N THR A 47 5.50 3.72 -13.20
CA THR A 47 5.25 2.30 -12.96
C THR A 47 5.80 1.85 -11.61
N LEU A 48 5.10 0.92 -10.96
CA LEU A 48 5.57 0.24 -9.74
C LEU A 48 5.58 -1.26 -9.98
N ALA A 49 6.58 -1.95 -9.43
CA ALA A 49 6.58 -3.40 -9.37
C ALA A 49 5.78 -3.86 -8.15
N PHE A 50 4.96 -4.89 -8.34
CA PHE A 50 4.19 -5.52 -7.27
C PHE A 50 4.34 -7.03 -7.33
N PHE A 51 4.72 -7.64 -6.21
CA PHE A 51 4.81 -9.09 -6.07
C PHE A 51 4.56 -9.52 -4.62
N ASP A 52 3.62 -10.42 -4.43
CA ASP A 52 3.34 -11.08 -3.14
C ASP A 52 3.16 -10.12 -1.94
N GLY A 53 2.51 -8.98 -2.18
CA GLY A 53 2.30 -7.96 -1.16
C GLY A 53 3.44 -6.94 -1.03
N TYR A 54 4.52 -7.08 -1.79
CA TYR A 54 5.64 -6.13 -1.82
C TYR A 54 5.50 -5.17 -2.99
N LEU A 55 5.76 -3.89 -2.74
CA LEU A 55 5.83 -2.82 -3.74
C LEU A 55 7.27 -2.34 -3.89
N ALA A 56 7.68 -2.02 -5.12
CA ALA A 56 8.96 -1.38 -5.38
C ALA A 56 8.87 -0.38 -6.54
N GLY A 57 9.62 0.72 -6.46
CA GLY A 57 9.66 1.71 -7.52
C GLY A 57 10.25 3.05 -7.10
N ASP A 58 10.00 4.07 -7.92
CA ASP A 58 10.44 5.43 -7.64
C ASP A 58 9.85 5.95 -6.32
N LYS A 59 10.70 6.59 -5.50
CA LYS A 59 10.33 7.06 -4.15
C LYS A 59 9.14 8.01 -4.16
N GLN A 60 9.13 8.99 -5.09
CA GLN A 60 8.05 9.97 -5.14
C GLN A 60 6.74 9.33 -5.58
N LEU A 61 6.79 8.46 -6.59
CA LEU A 61 5.63 7.75 -7.08
C LEU A 61 5.05 6.80 -6.00
N LEU A 62 5.91 6.11 -5.26
CA LEU A 62 5.50 5.28 -4.12
C LEU A 62 4.86 6.12 -3.01
N MET A 63 5.44 7.28 -2.68
CA MET A 63 4.88 8.20 -1.69
C MET A 63 3.48 8.65 -2.09
N ASP A 64 3.31 9.15 -3.31
CA ASP A 64 2.03 9.63 -3.82
C ASP A 64 0.98 8.51 -3.86
N PHE A 65 1.40 7.32 -4.26
CA PHE A 65 0.54 6.13 -4.29
C PHE A 65 0.09 5.72 -2.89
N CYS A 66 1.02 5.61 -1.93
CA CYS A 66 0.68 5.22 -0.56
C CYS A 66 -0.21 6.25 0.13
N LEU A 67 0.04 7.57 -0.10
CA LEU A 67 -0.83 8.65 0.40
C LEU A 67 -2.24 8.59 -0.20
N ALA A 68 -2.37 8.16 -1.45
CA ALA A 68 -3.68 7.95 -2.08
C ALA A 68 -4.41 6.70 -1.55
N CYS A 69 -3.66 5.66 -1.14
CA CYS A 69 -4.21 4.41 -0.62
C CYS A 69 -4.66 4.51 0.84
N LEU A 70 -3.94 5.31 1.64
CA LEU A 70 -4.15 5.43 3.08
C LEU A 70 -4.84 6.75 3.42
N SER A 71 -5.90 6.68 4.21
CA SER A 71 -6.52 7.87 4.78
C SER A 71 -6.46 7.84 6.30
N VAL A 72 -6.28 9.02 6.91
CA VAL A 72 -6.23 9.16 8.36
C VAL A 72 -7.37 10.05 8.81
N SER A 73 -8.08 9.63 9.85
CA SER A 73 -9.15 10.40 10.48
C SER A 73 -9.08 10.29 11.99
N GLN A 74 -9.36 11.39 12.68
CA GLN A 74 -9.55 11.37 14.12
C GLN A 74 -10.92 10.78 14.44
N ILE A 75 -10.97 9.78 15.31
CA ILE A 75 -12.22 9.10 15.69
C ILE A 75 -12.61 9.30 17.16
N ALA A 76 -11.64 9.54 18.03
CA ALA A 76 -11.90 9.79 19.44
C ALA A 76 -10.80 10.66 20.05
N GLN A 77 -11.14 11.34 21.14
CA GLN A 77 -10.20 12.15 21.91
C GLN A 77 -10.60 12.13 23.39
N ASN A 78 -9.61 12.05 24.28
CA ASN A 78 -9.76 12.27 25.72
C ASN A 78 -8.75 13.33 26.20
N ASP A 79 -8.56 13.50 27.50
CA ASP A 79 -7.71 14.58 28.06
C ASP A 79 -6.23 14.45 27.67
N THR A 80 -5.72 13.23 27.45
CA THR A 80 -4.30 12.95 27.24
C THR A 80 -3.97 12.39 25.87
N HIS A 81 -4.93 11.77 25.20
CA HIS A 81 -4.71 11.04 23.96
C HIS A 81 -5.75 11.37 22.89
N ILE A 82 -5.35 11.16 21.65
CA ILE A 82 -6.22 11.18 20.47
C ILE A 82 -6.13 9.81 19.81
N THR A 83 -7.25 9.27 19.37
CA THR A 83 -7.31 8.03 18.59
C THR A 83 -7.54 8.37 17.12
N TYR A 84 -6.63 7.95 16.29
CA TYR A 84 -6.71 8.08 14.84
C TYR A 84 -7.01 6.74 14.21
N ARG A 85 -7.81 6.75 13.16
CA ARG A 85 -8.08 5.62 12.29
C ARG A 85 -7.32 5.78 11.00
N ILE A 86 -6.56 4.76 10.63
CA ILE A 86 -5.90 4.64 9.32
C ILE A 86 -6.69 3.62 8.53
N ASP A 87 -7.27 4.06 7.41
CA ASP A 87 -8.03 3.19 6.50
C ASP A 87 -7.16 2.86 5.29
N ASN A 88 -7.05 1.59 4.98
CA ASN A 88 -6.55 1.12 3.70
C ASN A 88 -7.75 0.87 2.76
N ARG A 89 -7.88 1.70 1.75
CA ARG A 89 -9.03 1.65 0.80
C ARG A 89 -8.73 0.88 -0.48
N TYR A 90 -7.59 0.20 -0.54
CA TYR A 90 -7.12 -0.51 -1.72
C TYR A 90 -6.86 -1.99 -1.45
N ASP A 91 -6.65 -2.73 -2.55
CA ASP A 91 -6.44 -4.18 -2.51
C ASP A 91 -4.98 -4.59 -2.23
N ILE A 92 -4.14 -3.64 -1.79
CA ILE A 92 -2.74 -3.88 -1.45
C ILE A 92 -2.58 -3.85 0.07
N PRO A 93 -1.94 -4.86 0.68
CA PRO A 93 -1.63 -4.84 2.10
C PRO A 93 -0.46 -3.91 2.40
N PHE A 94 -0.47 -3.24 3.56
CA PHE A 94 0.64 -2.44 4.06
C PHE A 94 1.13 -2.98 5.39
N LEU A 95 2.41 -3.31 5.47
CA LEU A 95 3.07 -3.67 6.72
C LEU A 95 3.61 -2.41 7.38
N LEU A 96 2.83 -1.85 8.30
CA LEU A 96 3.11 -0.59 8.98
C LEU A 96 3.96 -0.82 10.22
N SER A 97 5.01 -0.01 10.37
CA SER A 97 5.79 0.08 11.60
C SER A 97 5.70 1.50 12.16
N TYR A 98 5.36 1.64 13.42
CA TYR A 98 5.30 2.91 14.15
C TYR A 98 5.74 2.73 15.59
N GLY A 99 6.72 3.52 16.02
CA GLY A 99 7.36 3.33 17.31
C GLY A 99 7.97 1.94 17.45
N LYS A 100 7.45 1.13 18.39
CA LYS A 100 7.85 -0.28 18.59
C LYS A 100 6.85 -1.29 18.04
N SER A 101 5.76 -0.80 17.46
CA SER A 101 4.65 -1.63 16.98
C SER A 101 4.78 -1.91 15.50
N LYS A 102 4.45 -3.14 15.10
CA LYS A 102 4.41 -3.59 13.72
C LYS A 102 3.07 -4.26 13.44
N VAL A 103 2.35 -3.78 12.46
CA VAL A 103 0.98 -4.21 12.17
C VAL A 103 0.76 -4.37 10.67
N LEU A 104 0.15 -5.48 10.27
CA LEU A 104 -0.32 -5.68 8.90
C LEU A 104 -1.70 -5.03 8.74
N LEU A 105 -1.76 -3.95 7.97
CA LEU A 105 -3.00 -3.34 7.54
C LEU A 105 -3.45 -4.01 6.23
N SER A 106 -4.33 -4.98 6.36
CA SER A 106 -4.87 -5.75 5.24
C SER A 106 -5.68 -4.89 4.27
N PRO A 107 -5.89 -5.36 3.03
CA PRO A 107 -6.76 -4.70 2.06
C PRO A 107 -8.16 -4.41 2.61
N ASN A 108 -8.67 -3.20 2.35
CA ASN A 108 -10.00 -2.76 2.77
C ASN A 108 -10.27 -2.90 4.28
N ARG A 109 -9.24 -2.69 5.09
CA ARG A 109 -9.31 -2.71 6.56
C ARG A 109 -8.81 -1.41 7.16
N SER A 110 -9.17 -1.22 8.43
CA SER A 110 -8.80 -0.06 9.24
C SER A 110 -7.97 -0.48 10.44
N LEU A 111 -7.09 0.41 10.89
CA LEU A 111 -6.27 0.30 12.08
C LEU A 111 -6.48 1.53 12.95
N ASP A 112 -6.83 1.33 14.22
CA ASP A 112 -6.95 2.42 15.18
C ASP A 112 -5.65 2.55 15.98
N ILE A 113 -5.07 3.76 15.97
CA ILE A 113 -3.83 4.09 16.69
C ILE A 113 -4.13 5.17 17.72
N LYS A 114 -3.70 4.92 18.96
CA LYS A 114 -3.82 5.88 20.06
C LYS A 114 -2.49 6.61 20.24
N LEU A 115 -2.52 7.95 20.12
CA LEU A 115 -1.35 8.81 20.25
C LEU A 115 -1.56 9.85 21.36
N GLU A 116 -0.46 10.31 21.96
CA GLU A 116 -0.51 11.46 22.87
C GLU A 116 -0.83 12.74 22.08
N LYS A 117 -1.55 13.68 22.72
CA LYS A 117 -1.96 14.96 22.10
C LYS A 117 -0.80 15.84 21.64
N THR A 118 0.40 15.58 22.12
CA THR A 118 1.62 16.32 21.76
C THR A 118 2.19 15.91 20.42
N VAL A 119 1.64 14.87 19.78
CA VAL A 119 2.13 14.33 18.50
C VAL A 119 1.39 15.00 17.35
N ASP A 120 2.07 15.89 16.62
CA ASP A 120 1.51 16.59 15.45
C ASP A 120 1.61 15.77 14.15
N LYS A 121 2.52 14.80 14.12
CA LYS A 121 2.80 13.98 12.93
C LYS A 121 3.00 12.54 13.32
N LEU A 122 2.32 11.65 12.61
CA LEU A 122 2.54 10.21 12.72
C LEU A 122 3.57 9.77 11.69
N LYS A 123 4.75 9.34 12.17
CA LYS A 123 5.76 8.71 11.31
C LYS A 123 5.44 7.23 11.16
N LEU A 124 5.28 6.79 9.91
CA LEU A 124 5.05 5.40 9.52
C LEU A 124 6.17 4.91 8.64
N ASP A 125 6.70 3.73 8.93
CA ASP A 125 7.58 3.01 8.04
C ASP A 125 6.77 1.89 7.39
N LEU A 126 6.78 1.83 6.04
CA LEU A 126 6.08 0.81 5.27
C LEU A 126 7.09 -0.27 4.86
N GLU A 127 7.17 -1.33 5.65
CA GLU A 127 8.23 -2.34 5.53
C GLU A 127 8.11 -3.26 4.32
N ASN A 128 6.97 -3.25 3.64
CA ASN A 128 6.75 -3.97 2.39
C ASN A 128 6.76 -3.06 1.14
N VAL A 129 7.23 -1.81 1.29
CA VAL A 129 7.32 -0.82 0.19
C VAL A 129 8.76 -0.38 0.04
N PHE A 130 9.41 -0.73 -1.07
CA PHE A 130 10.84 -0.57 -1.30
C PHE A 130 11.13 0.58 -2.27
N VAL A 131 11.91 1.54 -1.82
CA VAL A 131 12.42 2.65 -2.65
C VAL A 131 13.77 2.33 -3.27
N ASP A 132 14.47 1.31 -2.71
CA ASP A 132 15.74 0.79 -3.16
C ASP A 132 15.87 -0.66 -2.66
N GLU A 133 16.91 -1.38 -3.06
CA GLU A 133 17.16 -2.79 -2.73
C GLU A 133 17.12 -3.08 -1.22
N PHE A 134 17.60 -2.13 -0.39
CA PHE A 134 17.67 -2.27 1.07
C PHE A 134 16.93 -1.18 1.83
N GLN A 135 16.16 -0.32 1.16
CA GLN A 135 15.49 0.80 1.80
C GLN A 135 13.98 0.75 1.60
N THR A 136 13.27 0.74 2.71
CA THR A 136 11.80 0.84 2.72
C THR A 136 11.33 2.30 2.78
N LEU A 137 10.07 2.52 2.42
CA LEU A 137 9.45 3.84 2.41
C LEU A 137 9.07 4.27 3.83
N SER A 138 9.59 5.43 4.25
CA SER A 138 9.12 6.14 5.44
C SER A 138 8.27 7.33 5.04
N MET A 139 7.12 7.50 5.67
CA MET A 139 6.21 8.63 5.42
C MET A 139 5.77 9.28 6.72
N SER A 140 5.40 10.56 6.65
CA SER A 140 4.83 11.32 7.77
C SER A 140 3.43 11.77 7.40
N LEU A 141 2.45 11.32 8.19
CA LEU A 141 1.07 11.74 8.06
C LEU A 141 0.82 12.92 9.00
N SER A 142 0.30 14.03 8.46
CA SER A 142 -0.19 15.14 9.29
C SER A 142 -1.48 14.70 9.96
N LEU A 143 -1.57 14.95 11.26
CA LEU A 143 -2.68 14.54 12.13
C LEU A 143 -3.67 15.69 12.33
#